data_a3ff49a59ce38bef4dd70de4dcf9af39
#
_entry.id   a3ff49a59ce38bef4dd70de4dcf9af39
#
_cell.length_a   1.000
_cell.length_b   1.000
_cell.length_c   1.000
_cell.angle_alpha   90.00
_cell.angle_beta   90.00
_cell.angle_gamma   90.00
#
_symmetry.space_group_name_H-M   'P 1'
#
loop_
_entity.id
_entity.type
_entity.pdbx_description
1 polymer ?
#
loop_
_entity_poly.entity_id
_entity_poly.type
_entity_poly.pdbx_seq_one_letter_code
_entity_poly.pdbx_strand_id
1 'polypeptide(L)'
;MVIKHTLSNQPSTDPIMKLSFSISTLFFLFFTVISVNAQTPNFREFLNQFPTATLPYTFNAQEMQVQLESGVAAKSAPLAWEFYEYLPELERSAQFSSMPVRPEPVASFETKEYYAVLYNIARGLTRGTKTYSISVFDKKGNYIGTHFVAGSNPSMLTVATIDESLKASVQEFKINWANDYRATGIKGNKVTGLTLLDMTTIELTTEGNPDQIEWTNRIEAGQVSTGDLAKSK
;
A
#
# COMPACT_ATOMS: atom_id res chain seq x y z
N MET A 1 30.56 11.27 -93.04
CA MET A 1 30.02 12.49 -92.44
C MET A 1 29.38 12.14 -91.13
N VAL A 2 30.04 12.40 -90.06
CA VAL A 2 29.64 11.96 -88.68
C VAL A 2 29.31 13.21 -87.88
N ILE A 3 28.07 13.37 -87.52
CA ILE A 3 27.61 14.46 -86.65
C ILE A 3 27.62 13.96 -85.21
N LYS A 4 28.48 14.59 -84.37
CA LYS A 4 28.52 14.39 -82.90
C LYS A 4 27.50 15.33 -82.27
N HIS A 5 26.52 14.78 -81.61
CA HIS A 5 25.65 15.51 -80.69
C HIS A 5 26.26 15.47 -79.27
N THR A 6 26.60 16.62 -78.74
CA THR A 6 27.06 16.83 -77.37
C THR A 6 25.82 17.10 -76.51
N LEU A 7 25.46 16.20 -75.61
CA LEU A 7 24.41 16.40 -74.61
C LEU A 7 25.03 17.08 -73.35
N SER A 8 24.56 18.31 -73.13
CA SER A 8 24.87 19.05 -71.88
C SER A 8 23.97 18.57 -70.77
N ASN A 9 24.58 17.93 -69.75
CA ASN A 9 23.91 17.60 -68.50
C ASN A 9 24.01 18.81 -67.55
N GLN A 10 22.90 19.52 -67.33
CA GLN A 10 22.71 20.44 -66.22
C GLN A 10 22.13 19.65 -65.02
N PRO A 11 22.69 19.78 -63.81
CA PRO A 11 22.08 19.22 -62.62
C PRO A 11 20.90 20.11 -62.19
N SER A 12 19.71 19.54 -62.23
CA SER A 12 18.49 20.11 -61.66
C SER A 12 18.63 20.05 -60.11
N THR A 13 18.84 21.20 -59.50
CA THR A 13 18.78 21.33 -58.06
C THR A 13 17.33 21.59 -57.66
N ASP A 14 16.61 20.51 -57.32
CA ASP A 14 15.22 20.59 -56.84
C ASP A 14 15.14 21.32 -55.50
N PRO A 15 14.47 22.45 -55.37
CA PRO A 15 14.32 23.20 -54.11
C PRO A 15 13.44 22.46 -53.07
N ILE A 16 12.73 21.40 -53.48
CA ILE A 16 11.81 20.62 -52.64
C ILE A 16 12.58 19.79 -51.59
N MET A 17 13.80 19.32 -51.91
CA MET A 17 14.63 18.55 -50.95
C MET A 17 15.12 19.37 -49.76
N LYS A 18 15.33 20.69 -49.95
CA LYS A 18 15.80 21.55 -48.83
C LYS A 18 14.70 21.91 -47.84
N LEU A 19 13.42 21.89 -48.25
CA LEU A 19 12.29 22.23 -47.41
C LEU A 19 11.89 21.06 -46.52
N SER A 20 12.00 19.81 -47.00
CA SER A 20 11.66 18.61 -46.23
C SER A 20 12.65 18.37 -45.10
N PHE A 21 13.93 18.72 -45.26
CA PHE A 21 14.95 18.56 -44.20
C PHE A 21 14.72 19.55 -43.05
N SER A 22 14.29 20.77 -43.33
CA SER A 22 14.00 21.79 -42.30
C SER A 22 12.76 21.45 -41.46
N ILE A 23 11.72 20.89 -42.10
CA ILE A 23 10.48 20.51 -41.39
C ILE A 23 10.71 19.30 -40.51
N SER A 24 11.50 18.31 -40.96
CA SER A 24 11.81 17.12 -40.18
C SER A 24 12.67 17.45 -38.94
N THR A 25 13.60 18.38 -39.06
CA THR A 25 14.46 18.82 -37.93
C THR A 25 13.64 19.62 -36.90
N LEU A 26 12.68 20.42 -37.36
CA LEU A 26 11.79 21.19 -36.48
C LEU A 26 10.82 20.26 -35.71
N PHE A 27 10.35 19.18 -36.34
CA PHE A 27 9.48 18.18 -35.69
C PHE A 27 10.25 17.37 -34.64
N PHE A 28 11.52 17.07 -34.90
CA PHE A 28 12.37 16.36 -33.91
C PHE A 28 12.71 17.25 -32.70
N LEU A 29 12.90 18.55 -32.89
CA LEU A 29 13.11 19.50 -31.81
C LEU A 29 11.87 19.72 -30.95
N PHE A 30 10.66 19.60 -31.53
CA PHE A 30 9.41 19.69 -30.75
C PHE A 30 9.14 18.44 -29.91
N PHE A 31 9.59 17.25 -30.33
CA PHE A 31 9.44 16.01 -29.57
C PHE A 31 10.42 15.91 -28.37
N THR A 32 11.54 16.61 -28.39
CA THR A 32 12.51 16.59 -27.30
C THR A 32 12.15 17.51 -26.14
N VAL A 33 11.16 18.40 -26.28
CA VAL A 33 10.73 19.33 -25.22
C VAL A 33 9.56 18.78 -24.39
N ILE A 34 8.93 17.69 -24.80
CA ILE A 34 7.95 16.97 -23.97
C ILE A 34 8.65 15.84 -23.22
N SER A 35 9.79 16.13 -22.62
CA SER A 35 10.19 15.43 -21.42
C SER A 35 9.26 15.94 -20.32
N VAL A 36 8.11 15.29 -20.19
CA VAL A 36 7.33 15.37 -18.96
C VAL A 36 8.29 14.98 -17.87
N ASN A 37 8.84 15.97 -17.16
CA ASN A 37 9.44 15.73 -15.88
C ASN A 37 8.31 15.15 -15.03
N ALA A 38 8.19 13.82 -15.02
CA ALA A 38 7.50 13.11 -13.95
C ALA A 38 8.29 13.49 -12.69
N GLN A 39 7.92 14.61 -12.09
CA GLN A 39 8.46 14.98 -10.79
C GLN A 39 8.12 13.82 -9.87
N THR A 40 9.14 13.19 -9.33
CA THR A 40 8.94 12.23 -8.23
C THR A 40 8.13 12.97 -7.17
N PRO A 41 6.95 12.45 -6.78
CA PRO A 41 6.13 13.12 -5.79
C PRO A 41 6.97 13.34 -4.54
N ASN A 42 6.87 14.54 -3.98
CA ASN A 42 7.65 14.82 -2.79
C ASN A 42 7.02 14.15 -1.56
N PHE A 43 7.82 13.87 -0.54
CA PHE A 43 7.38 13.20 0.68
C PHE A 43 6.21 13.94 1.38
N ARG A 44 6.14 15.26 1.26
CA ARG A 44 5.05 16.04 1.83
C ARG A 44 3.72 15.81 1.09
N GLU A 45 3.76 15.65 -0.22
CA GLU A 45 2.58 15.28 -1.03
C GLU A 45 2.09 13.88 -0.68
N PHE A 46 3.03 12.95 -0.42
CA PHE A 46 2.69 11.64 0.12
C PHE A 46 1.97 11.73 1.47
N LEU A 47 2.51 12.48 2.45
CA LEU A 47 1.87 12.65 3.75
C LEU A 47 0.47 13.28 3.63
N ASN A 48 0.26 14.19 2.69
CA ASN A 48 -1.02 14.85 2.44
C ASN A 48 -2.11 13.90 1.90
N GLN A 49 -1.74 12.68 1.47
CA GLN A 49 -2.72 11.65 1.10
C GLN A 49 -3.44 11.07 2.32
N PHE A 50 -2.91 11.28 3.52
CA PHE A 50 -3.43 10.70 4.74
C PHE A 50 -4.16 11.76 5.57
N PRO A 51 -5.36 11.47 6.08
CA PRO A 51 -6.02 12.33 7.07
C PRO A 51 -5.14 12.51 8.31
N THR A 52 -4.94 13.73 8.75
CA THR A 52 -4.19 14.00 9.99
C THR A 52 -4.99 13.52 11.20
N ALA A 53 -4.32 12.79 12.09
CA ALA A 53 -4.90 12.32 13.35
C ALA A 53 -3.97 12.64 14.53
N THR A 54 -4.52 12.56 15.74
CA THR A 54 -3.78 12.80 16.99
C THR A 54 -3.45 11.49 17.70
N LEU A 55 -2.35 11.50 18.43
CA LEU A 55 -2.00 10.45 19.37
C LEU A 55 -2.52 10.82 20.78
N PRO A 56 -2.89 9.84 21.64
CA PRO A 56 -2.92 8.42 21.35
C PRO A 56 -4.04 8.06 20.36
N TYR A 57 -3.77 7.07 19.49
CA TYR A 57 -4.72 6.56 18.51
C TYR A 57 -5.11 5.12 18.87
N THR A 58 -6.41 4.85 19.00
CA THR A 58 -6.92 3.54 19.40
C THR A 58 -7.84 2.97 18.32
N PHE A 59 -7.58 1.74 17.90
CA PHE A 59 -8.49 1.00 17.04
C PHE A 59 -9.73 0.56 17.83
N ASN A 60 -10.90 0.90 17.30
CA ASN A 60 -12.15 0.51 17.91
C ASN A 60 -12.50 -0.95 17.56
N ALA A 61 -12.32 -1.85 18.52
CA ALA A 61 -12.62 -3.28 18.35
C ALA A 61 -14.08 -3.53 17.93
N GLN A 62 -15.03 -2.76 18.47
CA GLN A 62 -16.44 -2.92 18.15
C GLN A 62 -16.76 -2.50 16.72
N GLU A 63 -16.16 -1.41 16.23
CA GLU A 63 -16.33 -1.00 14.83
C GLU A 63 -15.75 -2.03 13.86
N MET A 64 -14.56 -2.57 14.17
CA MET A 64 -13.93 -3.61 13.37
C MET A 64 -14.76 -4.90 13.37
N GLN A 65 -15.35 -5.27 14.51
CA GLN A 65 -16.28 -6.38 14.61
C GLN A 65 -17.52 -6.17 13.73
N VAL A 66 -18.15 -5.00 13.80
CA VAL A 66 -19.33 -4.67 12.96
C VAL A 66 -18.99 -4.71 11.48
N GLN A 67 -17.82 -4.22 11.08
CA GLN A 67 -17.35 -4.31 9.70
C GLN A 67 -17.18 -5.77 9.25
N LEU A 68 -16.62 -6.61 10.10
CA LEU A 68 -16.45 -8.04 9.82
C LEU A 68 -17.81 -8.75 9.67
N GLU A 69 -18.76 -8.56 10.61
CA GLU A 69 -20.08 -9.16 10.58
C GLU A 69 -20.89 -8.73 9.34
N SER A 70 -20.81 -7.46 8.97
CA SER A 70 -21.53 -6.93 7.82
C SER A 70 -20.92 -7.38 6.48
N GLY A 71 -19.66 -7.78 6.46
CA GLY A 71 -18.91 -8.02 5.25
C GLY A 71 -18.72 -6.75 4.38
N VAL A 72 -18.99 -5.58 4.96
CA VAL A 72 -18.87 -4.28 4.28
C VAL A 72 -17.71 -3.53 4.91
N ALA A 73 -16.63 -3.40 4.15
CA ALA A 73 -15.56 -2.50 4.52
C ALA A 73 -15.93 -1.07 4.11
N ALA A 74 -15.70 -0.09 4.97
CA ALA A 74 -15.74 1.31 4.57
C ALA A 74 -14.77 1.50 3.40
N LYS A 75 -15.25 2.12 2.32
CA LYS A 75 -14.41 2.41 1.15
C LYS A 75 -13.77 3.77 1.35
N SER A 76 -12.46 3.81 1.44
CA SER A 76 -11.66 5.01 1.23
C SER A 76 -11.06 5.00 -0.18
N ALA A 77 -10.67 6.17 -0.67
CA ALA A 77 -9.93 6.22 -1.92
C ALA A 77 -8.56 5.56 -1.72
N PRO A 78 -8.14 4.67 -2.63
CA PRO A 78 -6.82 4.05 -2.51
C PRO A 78 -5.73 5.11 -2.70
N LEU A 79 -4.58 4.88 -2.08
CA LEU A 79 -3.36 5.65 -2.30
C LEU A 79 -3.02 5.62 -3.79
N ALA A 80 -2.65 6.77 -4.36
CA ALA A 80 -2.21 6.85 -5.74
C ALA A 80 -0.87 6.10 -5.92
N TRP A 81 -0.73 5.42 -7.04
CA TRP A 81 0.38 4.47 -7.28
C TRP A 81 1.76 5.14 -7.27
N GLU A 82 1.86 6.42 -7.64
CA GLU A 82 3.09 7.22 -7.61
C GLU A 82 3.68 7.39 -6.22
N PHE A 83 2.91 7.12 -5.16
CA PHE A 83 3.38 7.19 -3.78
C PHE A 83 3.82 5.84 -3.19
N TYR A 84 3.74 4.76 -3.97
CA TYR A 84 4.11 3.42 -3.47
C TYR A 84 5.61 3.29 -3.18
N GLU A 85 6.45 4.13 -3.79
CA GLU A 85 7.89 4.18 -3.50
C GLU A 85 8.21 4.49 -2.02
N TYR A 86 7.27 5.18 -1.31
CA TYR A 86 7.40 5.46 0.12
C TYR A 86 7.00 4.27 1.01
N LEU A 87 6.46 3.19 0.45
CA LEU A 87 6.01 2.01 1.17
C LEU A 87 6.70 0.75 0.63
N PRO A 88 8.01 0.54 0.96
CA PRO A 88 8.82 -0.52 0.36
C PRO A 88 8.28 -1.94 0.53
N GLU A 89 7.50 -2.19 1.59
CA GLU A 89 6.84 -3.47 1.82
C GLU A 89 5.77 -3.79 0.77
N LEU A 90 5.17 -2.76 0.14
CA LEU A 90 4.19 -2.95 -0.92
C LEU A 90 4.83 -3.39 -2.23
N GLU A 91 6.03 -2.90 -2.54
CA GLU A 91 6.77 -3.32 -3.73
C GLU A 91 7.11 -4.81 -3.66
N ARG A 92 7.58 -5.29 -2.50
CA ARG A 92 7.86 -6.72 -2.29
C ARG A 92 6.61 -7.56 -2.43
N SER A 93 5.49 -7.08 -1.90
CA SER A 93 4.20 -7.75 -1.97
C SER A 93 3.63 -7.81 -3.40
N ALA A 94 3.81 -6.75 -4.20
CA ALA A 94 3.37 -6.69 -5.58
C ALA A 94 4.12 -7.70 -6.50
N GLN A 95 5.38 -8.01 -6.20
CA GLN A 95 6.18 -8.98 -6.96
C GLN A 95 5.69 -10.43 -6.80
N PHE A 96 4.99 -10.74 -5.71
CA PHE A 96 4.55 -12.10 -5.37
C PHE A 96 3.03 -12.31 -5.47
N SER A 97 2.27 -11.25 -5.71
CA SER A 97 0.81 -11.30 -5.77
C SER A 97 0.30 -11.00 -7.18
N SER A 98 -0.54 -11.87 -7.70
CA SER A 98 -1.28 -11.63 -8.94
C SER A 98 -2.37 -10.55 -8.80
N MET A 99 -2.66 -10.10 -7.58
CA MET A 99 -3.62 -9.04 -7.31
C MET A 99 -2.89 -7.75 -6.93
N PRO A 100 -3.23 -6.61 -7.55
CA PRO A 100 -2.66 -5.33 -7.18
C PRO A 100 -3.07 -4.99 -5.74
N VAL A 101 -2.09 -4.83 -4.87
CA VAL A 101 -2.29 -4.31 -3.52
C VAL A 101 -2.70 -2.84 -3.65
N ARG A 102 -3.81 -2.47 -3.03
CA ARG A 102 -4.30 -1.08 -3.02
C ARG A 102 -4.40 -0.60 -1.58
N PRO A 103 -3.35 0.03 -1.05
CA PRO A 103 -3.39 0.59 0.29
C PRO A 103 -4.40 1.75 0.32
N GLU A 104 -5.21 1.79 1.37
CA GLU A 104 -6.14 2.87 1.63
C GLU A 104 -5.59 3.70 2.80
N PRO A 105 -5.33 5.00 2.62
CA PRO A 105 -4.90 5.90 3.69
C PRO A 105 -5.92 5.93 4.83
N VAL A 106 -5.46 5.85 6.07
CA VAL A 106 -6.30 5.88 7.27
C VAL A 106 -5.99 7.09 8.13
N ALA A 107 -4.71 7.29 8.47
CA ALA A 107 -4.28 8.40 9.31
C ALA A 107 -2.81 8.75 9.07
N SER A 108 -2.44 10.00 9.34
CA SER A 108 -1.05 10.43 9.52
C SER A 108 -0.85 11.03 10.90
N PHE A 109 0.30 10.76 11.48
CA PHE A 109 0.73 11.25 12.78
C PHE A 109 2.04 11.99 12.63
N GLU A 110 2.16 13.09 13.37
CA GLU A 110 3.40 13.82 13.45
C GLU A 110 3.81 13.94 14.92
N THR A 111 5.01 13.48 15.22
CA THR A 111 5.68 13.69 16.50
C THR A 111 6.83 14.68 16.34
N LYS A 112 7.52 15.01 17.41
CA LYS A 112 8.70 15.88 17.35
C LYS A 112 9.79 15.32 16.42
N GLU A 113 9.97 13.99 16.37
CA GLU A 113 11.10 13.33 15.73
C GLU A 113 10.72 12.55 14.48
N TYR A 114 9.43 12.16 14.35
CA TYR A 114 8.97 11.22 13.33
C TYR A 114 7.68 11.68 12.65
N TYR A 115 7.48 11.16 11.45
CA TYR A 115 6.19 11.02 10.80
C TYR A 115 5.78 9.55 10.78
N ALA A 116 4.51 9.28 10.93
CA ALA A 116 3.97 7.93 10.78
C ALA A 116 2.70 7.97 9.94
N VAL A 117 2.52 6.98 9.05
CA VAL A 117 1.32 6.84 8.24
C VAL A 117 0.68 5.48 8.47
N LEU A 118 -0.61 5.51 8.77
CA LEU A 118 -1.44 4.34 8.97
C LEU A 118 -2.28 4.11 7.71
N TYR A 119 -2.25 2.90 7.19
CA TYR A 119 -3.03 2.50 6.02
C TYR A 119 -3.56 1.09 6.21
N ASN A 120 -4.64 0.78 5.52
CA ASN A 120 -5.12 -0.57 5.43
C ASN A 120 -4.78 -1.16 4.06
N ILE A 121 -4.63 -2.47 4.04
CA ILE A 121 -4.47 -3.26 2.84
C ILE A 121 -5.65 -4.21 2.81
N ALA A 122 -6.58 -3.98 1.87
CA ALA A 122 -7.63 -4.94 1.61
C ALA A 122 -7.03 -6.10 0.82
N ARG A 123 -6.78 -7.22 1.48
CA ARG A 123 -6.30 -8.45 0.85
C ARG A 123 -7.36 -9.54 0.98
N GLY A 124 -7.47 -10.34 -0.08
CA GLY A 124 -8.20 -11.59 -0.05
C GLY A 124 -9.66 -11.51 -0.54
N LEU A 125 -10.22 -12.70 -0.72
CA LEU A 125 -11.58 -12.92 -1.23
C LEU A 125 -12.67 -12.69 -0.17
N THR A 126 -12.29 -12.61 1.10
CA THR A 126 -13.24 -12.46 2.20
C THR A 126 -13.56 -11.00 2.42
N ARG A 127 -14.75 -10.59 2.05
CA ARG A 127 -15.24 -9.23 2.29
C ARG A 127 -15.28 -8.93 3.79
N GLY A 128 -14.80 -7.74 4.17
CA GLY A 128 -14.79 -7.29 5.57
C GLY A 128 -13.48 -7.54 6.32
N THR A 129 -12.55 -8.32 5.76
CA THR A 129 -11.21 -8.46 6.35
C THR A 129 -10.34 -7.29 5.96
N LYS A 130 -9.68 -6.68 6.93
CA LYS A 130 -8.73 -5.58 6.74
C LYS A 130 -7.47 -5.84 7.55
N THR A 131 -6.35 -5.46 6.99
CA THR A 131 -5.04 -5.47 7.66
C THR A 131 -4.52 -4.05 7.70
N TYR A 132 -4.16 -3.57 8.88
CA TYR A 132 -3.67 -2.22 9.10
C TYR A 132 -2.19 -2.27 9.43
N SER A 133 -1.41 -1.50 8.67
CA SER A 133 0.01 -1.32 8.88
C SER A 133 0.33 0.15 9.10
N ILE A 134 1.37 0.40 9.90
CA ILE A 134 1.90 1.72 10.15
C ILE A 134 3.36 1.76 9.67
N SER A 135 3.67 2.73 8.81
CA SER A 135 5.04 2.99 8.35
C SER A 135 5.55 4.26 8.99
N VAL A 136 6.79 4.22 9.49
CA VAL A 136 7.42 5.31 10.21
C VAL A 136 8.59 5.87 9.42
N PHE A 137 8.74 7.19 9.47
CA PHE A 137 9.76 7.97 8.75
C PHE A 137 10.42 8.98 9.70
N ASP A 138 11.69 9.28 9.49
CA ASP A 138 12.34 10.40 10.14
C ASP A 138 11.81 11.76 9.60
N LYS A 139 12.24 12.87 10.20
CA LYS A 139 11.84 14.23 9.76
C LYS A 139 12.37 14.63 8.38
N LYS A 140 13.28 13.88 7.81
CA LYS A 140 13.80 14.07 6.44
C LYS A 140 13.00 13.25 5.41
N GLY A 141 12.09 12.39 5.87
CA GLY A 141 11.31 11.47 5.02
C GLY A 141 12.00 10.14 4.75
N ASN A 142 13.10 9.84 5.45
CA ASN A 142 13.73 8.53 5.32
C ASN A 142 12.88 7.47 6.02
N TYR A 143 12.61 6.38 5.33
CA TYR A 143 11.88 5.24 5.85
C TYR A 143 12.66 4.54 6.97
N ILE A 144 11.97 4.20 8.07
CA ILE A 144 12.51 3.49 9.22
C ILE A 144 12.02 2.05 9.24
N GLY A 145 10.70 1.85 9.21
CA GLY A 145 10.13 0.52 9.27
C GLY A 145 8.62 0.54 9.13
N THR A 146 8.05 -0.66 8.92
CA THR A 146 6.61 -0.90 8.86
C THR A 146 6.22 -2.01 9.82
N HIS A 147 5.14 -1.79 10.55
CA HIS A 147 4.63 -2.73 11.55
C HIS A 147 3.14 -2.99 11.30
N PHE A 148 2.72 -4.24 11.42
CA PHE A 148 1.32 -4.62 11.53
C PHE A 148 0.80 -4.19 12.90
N VAL A 149 -0.33 -3.51 12.95
CA VAL A 149 -0.88 -2.98 14.21
C VAL A 149 -2.32 -3.39 14.47
N ALA A 150 -3.10 -3.68 13.44
CA ALA A 150 -4.48 -4.12 13.61
C ALA A 150 -4.98 -4.92 12.40
N GLY A 151 -5.98 -5.75 12.61
CA GLY A 151 -6.59 -6.50 11.52
C GLY A 151 -7.73 -7.40 11.99
N SER A 152 -8.49 -7.89 11.03
CA SER A 152 -9.54 -8.85 11.32
C SER A 152 -9.59 -9.94 10.25
N ASN A 153 -9.84 -11.14 10.67
CA ASN A 153 -10.23 -12.27 9.85
C ASN A 153 -11.34 -13.06 10.58
N PRO A 154 -11.95 -14.07 9.95
CA PRO A 154 -13.04 -14.79 10.60
C PRO A 154 -12.71 -15.48 11.94
N SER A 155 -11.44 -15.72 12.23
CA SER A 155 -11.02 -16.38 13.50
C SER A 155 -10.47 -15.42 14.53
N MET A 156 -9.91 -14.29 14.10
CA MET A 156 -9.12 -13.40 14.96
C MET A 156 -9.42 -11.93 14.67
N LEU A 157 -9.36 -11.15 15.74
CA LEU A 157 -9.37 -9.69 15.74
C LEU A 157 -8.13 -9.18 16.45
N THR A 158 -7.35 -8.35 15.78
CA THR A 158 -6.20 -7.66 16.36
C THR A 158 -6.49 -6.17 16.39
N VAL A 159 -6.29 -5.54 17.55
CA VAL A 159 -6.42 -4.09 17.73
C VAL A 159 -5.21 -3.54 18.46
N ALA A 160 -4.95 -2.25 18.28
CA ALA A 160 -3.87 -1.59 18.98
C ALA A 160 -4.27 -0.21 19.51
N THR A 161 -3.54 0.23 20.53
CA THR A 161 -3.44 1.62 20.93
C THR A 161 -2.01 2.09 20.67
N ILE A 162 -1.85 3.14 19.87
CA ILE A 162 -0.57 3.77 19.55
C ILE A 162 -0.45 5.01 20.43
N ASP A 163 0.59 5.07 21.24
CA ASP A 163 0.84 6.20 22.14
C ASP A 163 1.63 7.34 21.50
N GLU A 164 1.82 8.44 22.25
CA GLU A 164 2.56 9.63 21.79
C GLU A 164 4.04 9.36 21.49
N SER A 165 4.61 8.29 22.01
CA SER A 165 6.00 7.86 21.78
C SER A 165 6.14 6.90 20.59
N LEU A 166 5.05 6.66 19.83
CA LEU A 166 4.97 5.66 18.76
C LEU A 166 5.26 4.24 19.26
N LYS A 167 4.73 3.88 20.43
CA LYS A 167 4.63 2.51 20.90
C LYS A 167 3.20 2.01 20.70
N ALA A 168 3.07 0.83 20.13
CA ALA A 168 1.77 0.20 19.92
C ALA A 168 1.56 -0.93 20.95
N SER A 169 0.53 -0.80 21.78
CA SER A 169 0.02 -1.90 22.60
C SER A 169 -0.98 -2.69 21.78
N VAL A 170 -0.57 -3.85 21.29
CA VAL A 170 -1.34 -4.72 20.40
C VAL A 170 -2.04 -5.81 21.21
N GLN A 171 -3.32 -6.00 20.98
CA GLN A 171 -4.14 -7.03 21.61
C GLN A 171 -4.72 -7.95 20.55
N GLU A 172 -4.64 -9.26 20.77
CA GLU A 172 -5.16 -10.28 19.87
C GLU A 172 -6.30 -11.03 20.55
N PHE A 173 -7.41 -11.12 19.82
CA PHE A 173 -8.62 -11.77 20.30
C PHE A 173 -9.03 -12.89 19.36
N LYS A 174 -9.43 -14.04 19.93
CA LYS A 174 -10.22 -15.04 19.24
C LYS A 174 -11.66 -14.55 19.15
N ILE A 175 -12.24 -14.66 17.95
CA ILE A 175 -13.64 -14.31 17.71
C ILE A 175 -14.52 -15.54 18.01
N ASN A 176 -15.48 -15.37 18.90
CA ASN A 176 -16.49 -16.39 19.20
C ASN A 176 -17.75 -16.06 18.39
N TRP A 177 -18.10 -16.94 17.47
CA TRP A 177 -19.29 -16.80 16.63
C TRP A 177 -20.48 -17.53 17.23
N ALA A 178 -21.70 -17.05 16.95
CA ALA A 178 -22.93 -17.75 17.34
C ALA A 178 -23.06 -19.11 16.65
N ASN A 179 -22.61 -19.21 15.40
CA ASN A 179 -22.58 -20.44 14.62
C ASN A 179 -21.17 -20.67 14.08
N ASP A 180 -20.81 -21.91 13.78
CA ASP A 180 -19.51 -22.19 13.15
C ASP A 180 -19.42 -21.46 11.78
N TYR A 181 -18.57 -20.44 11.73
CA TYR A 181 -18.39 -19.60 10.54
C TYR A 181 -17.83 -20.38 9.34
N ARG A 182 -17.16 -21.52 9.58
CA ARG A 182 -16.64 -22.39 8.51
C ARG A 182 -17.77 -23.10 7.78
N ALA A 183 -18.83 -23.43 8.51
CA ALA A 183 -20.01 -24.11 7.95
C ALA A 183 -21.04 -23.09 7.40
N THR A 184 -21.24 -21.98 8.10
CA THR A 184 -22.33 -21.03 7.81
C THR A 184 -21.88 -19.76 7.09
N GLY A 185 -20.56 -19.52 7.04
CA GLY A 185 -20.00 -18.23 6.62
C GLY A 185 -20.08 -17.17 7.71
N ILE A 186 -19.50 -15.99 7.43
CA ILE A 186 -19.52 -14.85 8.37
C ILE A 186 -20.72 -13.93 8.16
N LYS A 187 -21.25 -13.86 6.92
CA LYS A 187 -22.35 -12.96 6.59
C LYS A 187 -23.64 -13.37 7.31
N GLY A 188 -24.12 -12.49 8.17
CA GLY A 188 -25.32 -12.76 8.99
C GLY A 188 -25.06 -13.62 10.23
N ASN A 189 -23.85 -14.10 10.43
CA ASN A 189 -23.43 -14.71 11.69
C ASN A 189 -23.06 -13.60 12.68
N LYS A 190 -23.34 -13.78 13.97
CA LYS A 190 -23.07 -12.78 15.00
C LYS A 190 -21.87 -13.18 15.83
N VAL A 191 -21.05 -12.20 16.17
CA VAL A 191 -20.00 -12.37 17.18
C VAL A 191 -20.66 -12.34 18.57
N THR A 192 -20.47 -13.41 19.34
CA THR A 192 -21.02 -13.55 20.71
C THR A 192 -20.03 -13.10 21.78
N GLY A 193 -18.76 -12.94 21.42
CA GLY A 193 -17.74 -12.46 22.33
C GLY A 193 -16.34 -12.50 21.71
N LEU A 194 -15.42 -11.86 22.41
CA LEU A 194 -14.00 -11.83 22.10
C LEU A 194 -13.23 -12.45 23.27
N THR A 195 -12.32 -13.37 23.01
CA THR A 195 -11.45 -13.96 24.00
C THR A 195 -10.03 -13.47 23.77
N LEU A 196 -9.47 -12.73 24.73
CA LEU A 196 -8.09 -12.26 24.66
C LEU A 196 -7.14 -13.47 24.59
N LEU A 197 -6.28 -13.48 23.59
CA LEU A 197 -5.24 -14.51 23.40
C LEU A 197 -3.87 -14.01 23.81
N ASP A 198 -3.53 -12.79 23.38
CA ASP A 198 -2.20 -12.22 23.62
C ASP A 198 -2.25 -10.70 23.72
N MET A 199 -1.21 -10.14 24.36
CA MET A 199 -0.98 -8.70 24.43
C MET A 199 0.52 -8.42 24.34
N THR A 200 0.91 -7.64 23.33
CA THR A 200 2.31 -7.33 23.04
C THR A 200 2.50 -5.83 22.86
N THR A 201 3.66 -5.32 23.21
CA THR A 201 4.06 -3.93 22.93
C THR A 201 5.11 -3.92 21.83
N ILE A 202 4.88 -3.11 20.80
CA ILE A 202 5.77 -2.94 19.65
C ILE A 202 6.30 -1.50 19.65
N GLU A 203 7.61 -1.36 19.51
CA GLU A 203 8.25 -0.06 19.31
C GLU A 203 8.31 0.24 17.79
N LEU A 204 7.48 1.18 17.33
CA LEU A 204 7.28 1.43 15.90
C LEU A 204 8.45 2.18 15.25
N THR A 205 9.34 2.75 16.05
CA THR A 205 10.54 3.50 15.59
C THR A 205 11.76 2.60 15.31
N THR A 206 11.58 1.28 15.38
CA THR A 206 12.59 0.29 15.02
C THR A 206 12.36 -0.25 13.62
N GLU A 207 13.37 -0.92 13.05
CA GLU A 207 13.18 -1.68 11.83
C GLU A 207 12.05 -2.70 12.02
N GLY A 208 11.11 -2.72 11.09
CA GLY A 208 9.98 -3.62 11.15
C GLY A 208 10.44 -5.08 11.16
N ASN A 209 9.81 -5.90 11.99
CA ASN A 209 10.09 -7.32 12.03
C ASN A 209 9.53 -8.00 10.77
N PRO A 210 10.36 -8.57 9.87
CA PRO A 210 9.90 -9.30 8.71
C PRO A 210 8.98 -10.50 9.07
N ASP A 211 9.09 -11.05 10.27
CA ASP A 211 8.21 -12.11 10.75
C ASP A 211 6.76 -11.65 10.97
N GLN A 212 6.52 -10.36 11.17
CA GLN A 212 5.16 -9.80 11.20
C GLN A 212 4.49 -9.82 9.83
N ILE A 213 5.26 -9.73 8.74
CA ILE A 213 4.76 -9.90 7.37
C ILE A 213 4.34 -11.36 7.15
N GLU A 214 5.08 -12.32 7.67
CA GLU A 214 4.68 -13.73 7.68
C GLU A 214 3.39 -13.96 8.48
N TRP A 215 3.22 -13.24 9.56
CA TRP A 215 2.01 -13.32 10.38
C TRP A 215 0.78 -12.84 9.59
N THR A 216 0.91 -11.74 8.87
CA THR A 216 -0.13 -11.25 7.95
C THR A 216 -0.48 -12.31 6.89
N ASN A 217 0.52 -12.98 6.34
CA ASN A 217 0.33 -14.05 5.36
C ASN A 217 -0.31 -15.31 6.00
N ARG A 218 -0.02 -15.63 7.26
CA ARG A 218 -0.67 -16.73 8.00
C ARG A 218 -2.13 -16.44 8.29
N ILE A 219 -2.47 -15.18 8.62
CA ILE A 219 -3.85 -14.74 8.79
C ILE A 219 -4.63 -14.93 7.48
N GLU A 220 -4.03 -14.58 6.34
CA GLU A 220 -4.66 -14.73 5.01
C GLU A 220 -4.83 -16.19 4.58
N ALA A 221 -3.88 -17.04 4.91
CA ALA A 221 -3.90 -18.45 4.52
C ALA A 221 -4.87 -19.31 5.36
N GLY A 222 -5.48 -18.76 6.42
CA GLY A 222 -6.33 -19.54 7.33
C GLY A 222 -5.58 -20.66 8.07
N GLN A 223 -4.26 -20.63 8.05
CA GLN A 223 -3.38 -21.69 8.58
C GLN A 223 -2.86 -21.45 9.99
N VAL A 224 -3.57 -20.74 10.84
CA VAL A 224 -3.25 -20.77 12.27
C VAL A 224 -3.79 -22.09 12.83
N SER A 225 -2.96 -23.11 12.78
CA SER A 225 -3.21 -24.34 13.53
C SER A 225 -3.13 -23.99 15.01
N THR A 226 -4.20 -24.27 15.74
CA THR A 226 -4.27 -24.14 17.22
C THR A 226 -3.21 -24.97 17.96
N GLY A 227 -2.39 -25.74 17.24
CA GLY A 227 -1.29 -26.56 17.81
C GLY A 227 0.01 -25.81 18.06
N ASP A 228 0.26 -24.68 17.40
CA ASP A 228 1.53 -23.96 17.50
C ASP A 228 1.58 -22.98 18.70
N LEU A 229 0.42 -22.55 19.20
CA LEU A 229 0.31 -21.70 20.38
C LEU A 229 0.63 -22.43 21.70
N ALA A 230 0.68 -23.78 21.71
CA ALA A 230 0.94 -24.58 22.92
C ALA A 230 2.44 -24.81 23.21
N LYS A 231 3.36 -24.36 22.32
CA LYS A 231 4.81 -24.60 22.46
C LYS A 231 5.62 -23.41 22.97
N SER A 232 4.97 -22.30 23.27
CA SER A 232 5.62 -21.12 23.85
C SER A 232 5.31 -21.06 25.36
N LYS A 233 5.88 -21.98 26.11
CA LYS A 233 6.04 -21.92 27.57
C LYS A 233 7.50 -22.09 27.94
#